data_d105ab2dee02529df1e913cb5094120d
#
_entry.id   d105ab2dee02529df1e913cb5094120d
#
_cell.length_a   1.000
_cell.length_b   1.000
_cell.length_c   1.000
_cell.angle_alpha   90.00
_cell.angle_beta   90.00
_cell.angle_gamma   90.00
#
_symmetry.space_group_name_H-M   'P 1'
#
loop_
_entity.id
_entity.type
_entity.pdbx_description
1 polymer ?
#
loop_
_entity_poly.entity_id
_entity_poly.type
_entity_poly.pdbx_seq_one_letter_code
_entity_poly.pdbx_strand_id
1 'polypeptide(L)'
;MKKIGYLLIVVLTCFLITGCSSDGDDKMLSGKINAEINIKDYGVIKLELDADSAPITVTNFVNLVNDKFYDGLTFHRIIDGFMIQGGDPLGNGTGGSDKTIKGEFKNNGVENNISHTRGTISMARSQANDSASSQFFIVQSDSTFLDGSYAGFGHVTSGMEIVDKICKDTKTEDDNGTVEKENQPVIESIKITK
;
A
#
# COMPACT_ATOMS: atom_id res chain seq x y z
N MET A 1 -75.12 19.98 -31.44
CA MET A 1 -74.07 18.92 -31.48
C MET A 1 -72.87 19.53 -30.74
N LYS A 2 -72.67 19.08 -29.49
CA LYS A 2 -71.58 19.57 -28.60
C LYS A 2 -70.37 18.67 -28.77
N LYS A 3 -69.23 19.24 -29.22
CA LYS A 3 -67.95 18.54 -29.27
C LYS A 3 -67.27 18.63 -27.91
N ILE A 4 -67.06 17.51 -27.25
CA ILE A 4 -66.28 17.37 -26.00
C ILE A 4 -64.85 17.18 -26.42
N GLY A 5 -64.01 18.18 -26.08
CA GLY A 5 -62.54 18.05 -26.24
C GLY A 5 -61.93 17.38 -25.03
N TYR A 6 -61.25 16.24 -25.24
CA TYR A 6 -60.45 15.57 -24.19
C TYR A 6 -59.12 16.28 -24.06
N LEU A 7 -58.89 16.87 -22.89
CA LEU A 7 -57.60 17.43 -22.51
C LEU A 7 -56.73 16.28 -21.96
N LEU A 8 -55.69 15.90 -22.71
CA LEU A 8 -54.75 14.90 -22.32
C LEU A 8 -53.70 15.55 -21.40
N ILE A 9 -53.81 15.29 -20.09
CA ILE A 9 -52.78 15.72 -19.12
C ILE A 9 -51.65 14.67 -19.12
N VAL A 10 -50.53 15.04 -19.73
CA VAL A 10 -49.30 14.28 -19.63
C VAL A 10 -48.64 14.62 -18.30
N VAL A 11 -48.74 13.70 -17.34
CA VAL A 11 -48.00 13.80 -16.08
C VAL A 11 -46.55 13.34 -16.36
N LEU A 12 -45.65 14.32 -16.46
CA LEU A 12 -44.22 14.08 -16.55
C LEU A 12 -43.69 13.76 -15.15
N THR A 13 -43.59 12.47 -14.82
CA THR A 13 -42.92 12.01 -13.60
C THR A 13 -41.42 12.17 -13.75
N CYS A 14 -40.87 13.26 -13.22
CA CYS A 14 -39.45 13.42 -13.00
C CYS A 14 -38.97 12.39 -11.96
N PHE A 15 -38.34 11.31 -12.47
CA PHE A 15 -37.52 10.44 -11.62
C PHE A 15 -36.26 11.23 -11.22
N LEU A 16 -36.25 11.78 -10.01
CA LEU A 16 -35.04 12.24 -9.36
C LEU A 16 -34.20 11.01 -9.03
N ILE A 17 -33.27 10.70 -9.91
CA ILE A 17 -32.17 9.78 -9.57
C ILE A 17 -31.29 10.53 -8.57
N THR A 18 -31.53 10.34 -7.28
CA THR A 18 -30.57 10.67 -6.26
C THR A 18 -29.42 9.68 -6.43
N GLY A 19 -28.41 10.09 -7.21
CA GLY A 19 -27.13 9.42 -7.18
C GLY A 19 -26.56 9.61 -5.77
N CYS A 20 -26.61 8.56 -4.96
CA CYS A 20 -25.72 8.44 -3.81
C CYS A 20 -24.31 8.35 -4.36
N SER A 21 -23.61 9.47 -4.45
CA SER A 21 -22.17 9.47 -4.36
C SER A 21 -21.85 9.03 -2.94
N SER A 22 -21.50 7.76 -2.77
CA SER A 22 -20.83 7.30 -1.58
C SER A 22 -19.40 7.86 -1.61
N ASP A 23 -19.24 9.14 -1.27
CA ASP A 23 -18.02 9.59 -0.63
C ASP A 23 -18.04 8.90 0.74
N GLY A 24 -17.58 7.65 0.76
CA GLY A 24 -17.23 6.98 1.98
C GLY A 24 -16.12 7.80 2.61
N ASP A 25 -16.47 8.52 3.68
CA ASP A 25 -15.52 9.07 4.63
C ASP A 25 -14.80 7.83 5.20
N ASP A 26 -13.72 7.38 4.52
CA ASP A 26 -12.93 6.22 4.95
C ASP A 26 -12.37 6.59 6.32
N LYS A 27 -13.04 6.11 7.37
CA LYS A 27 -12.65 6.39 8.75
C LYS A 27 -11.21 5.97 8.92
N MET A 28 -10.33 6.95 9.18
CA MET A 28 -8.92 6.69 9.45
C MET A 28 -8.78 5.69 10.58
N LEU A 29 -7.94 4.70 10.38
CA LEU A 29 -7.58 3.73 11.40
C LEU A 29 -6.72 4.39 12.46
N SER A 30 -6.68 3.80 13.65
CA SER A 30 -5.87 4.23 14.79
C SER A 30 -5.39 3.00 15.58
N GLY A 31 -4.36 3.18 16.40
CA GLY A 31 -3.78 2.13 17.21
C GLY A 31 -2.85 1.21 16.41
N LYS A 32 -2.56 0.03 16.98
CA LYS A 32 -1.69 -0.99 16.38
C LYS A 32 -2.54 -2.04 15.68
N ILE A 33 -2.11 -2.42 14.48
CA ILE A 33 -2.81 -3.38 13.65
C ILE A 33 -1.81 -4.46 13.21
N ASN A 34 -2.15 -5.73 13.48
CA ASN A 34 -1.31 -6.84 13.05
C ASN A 34 -1.62 -7.24 11.61
N ALA A 35 -0.56 -7.58 10.86
CA ALA A 35 -0.68 -8.12 9.51
C ALA A 35 0.34 -9.24 9.27
N GLU A 36 0.05 -10.10 8.29
CA GLU A 36 0.94 -11.16 7.84
C GLU A 36 1.11 -11.09 6.33
N ILE A 37 2.37 -11.10 5.86
CA ILE A 37 2.71 -11.24 4.45
C ILE A 37 3.16 -12.68 4.22
N ASN A 38 2.40 -13.47 3.46
CA ASN A 38 2.80 -14.80 3.05
C ASN A 38 3.54 -14.73 1.72
N ILE A 39 4.80 -15.16 1.71
CA ILE A 39 5.67 -15.13 0.54
C ILE A 39 5.90 -16.56 0.07
N LYS A 40 5.57 -16.82 -1.19
CA LYS A 40 5.70 -18.13 -1.82
C LYS A 40 7.12 -18.69 -1.65
N ASP A 41 7.22 -19.93 -1.20
CA ASP A 41 8.46 -20.68 -1.00
C ASP A 41 9.40 -20.13 0.11
N TYR A 42 9.04 -19.01 0.75
CA TYR A 42 9.84 -18.39 1.82
C TYR A 42 9.17 -18.45 3.19
N GLY A 43 7.85 -18.24 3.27
CA GLY A 43 7.11 -18.28 4.54
C GLY A 43 6.40 -16.97 4.88
N VAL A 44 6.16 -16.74 6.16
CA VAL A 44 5.31 -15.63 6.64
C VAL A 44 6.13 -14.61 7.40
N ILE A 45 6.05 -13.35 6.96
CA ILE A 45 6.53 -12.17 7.70
C ILE A 45 5.36 -11.58 8.46
N LYS A 46 5.53 -11.37 9.78
CA LYS A 46 4.52 -10.74 10.64
C LYS A 46 4.87 -9.28 10.89
N LEU A 47 3.85 -8.44 10.86
CA LEU A 47 3.96 -6.99 11.00
C LEU A 47 3.07 -6.48 12.13
N GLU A 48 3.50 -5.42 12.80
CA GLU A 48 2.67 -4.50 13.56
C GLU A 48 2.69 -3.14 12.85
N LEU A 49 1.53 -2.73 12.32
CA LEU A 49 1.32 -1.44 11.67
C LEU A 49 0.93 -0.40 12.72
N ASP A 50 1.41 0.83 12.57
CA ASP A 50 1.22 1.94 13.51
C ASP A 50 0.32 3.03 12.90
N ALA A 51 -0.99 2.89 13.09
CA ALA A 51 -1.97 3.85 12.59
C ALA A 51 -2.03 5.14 13.43
N ASP A 52 -1.36 5.21 14.57
CA ASP A 52 -1.24 6.45 15.34
C ASP A 52 -0.13 7.36 14.75
N SER A 53 0.95 6.76 14.24
CA SER A 53 2.05 7.49 13.60
C SER A 53 1.82 7.80 12.13
N ALA A 54 1.09 6.92 11.41
CA ALA A 54 0.83 7.04 9.97
C ALA A 54 -0.59 6.60 9.60
N PRO A 55 -1.64 7.31 10.08
CA PRO A 55 -3.04 6.90 9.90
C PRO A 55 -3.48 6.80 8.44
N ILE A 56 -3.07 7.72 7.57
CA ILE A 56 -3.42 7.71 6.14
C ILE A 56 -2.78 6.51 5.46
N THR A 57 -1.49 6.31 5.71
CA THR A 57 -0.69 5.23 5.12
C THR A 57 -1.22 3.86 5.54
N VAL A 58 -1.46 3.66 6.86
CA VAL A 58 -1.97 2.39 7.37
C VAL A 58 -3.40 2.14 6.87
N THR A 59 -4.27 3.14 6.85
CA THR A 59 -5.63 2.99 6.31
C THR A 59 -5.60 2.58 4.83
N ASN A 60 -4.78 3.24 4.02
CA ASN A 60 -4.61 2.89 2.60
C ASN A 60 -4.10 1.46 2.44
N PHE A 61 -3.03 1.09 3.18
CA PHE A 61 -2.45 -0.25 3.11
C PHE A 61 -3.48 -1.34 3.50
N VAL A 62 -4.21 -1.13 4.61
CA VAL A 62 -5.23 -2.07 5.09
C VAL A 62 -6.39 -2.21 4.10
N ASN A 63 -6.84 -1.11 3.49
CA ASN A 63 -7.89 -1.16 2.45
C ASN A 63 -7.42 -1.98 1.25
N LEU A 64 -6.21 -1.75 0.74
CA LEU A 64 -5.62 -2.54 -0.35
C LEU A 64 -5.44 -4.01 0.02
N VAL A 65 -5.09 -4.33 1.28
CA VAL A 65 -5.04 -5.71 1.78
C VAL A 65 -6.42 -6.36 1.76
N ASN A 66 -7.45 -5.66 2.25
CA ASN A 66 -8.84 -6.16 2.27
C ASN A 66 -9.39 -6.40 0.86
N ASP A 67 -8.98 -5.57 -0.11
CA ASP A 67 -9.31 -5.70 -1.52
C ASP A 67 -8.47 -6.77 -2.24
N LYS A 68 -7.56 -7.45 -1.52
CA LYS A 68 -6.61 -8.45 -2.07
C LYS A 68 -5.73 -7.89 -3.18
N PHE A 69 -5.48 -6.59 -3.17
CA PHE A 69 -4.68 -5.91 -4.19
C PHE A 69 -3.26 -6.48 -4.29
N TYR A 70 -2.69 -6.89 -3.15
CA TYR A 70 -1.33 -7.39 -3.10
C TYR A 70 -1.18 -8.87 -3.47
N ASP A 71 -2.27 -9.62 -3.57
CA ASP A 71 -2.23 -11.06 -3.86
C ASP A 71 -1.67 -11.29 -5.27
N GLY A 72 -0.58 -12.06 -5.35
CA GLY A 72 0.13 -12.35 -6.59
C GLY A 72 1.12 -11.26 -7.04
N LEU A 73 1.21 -10.12 -6.36
CA LEU A 73 2.26 -9.14 -6.63
C LEU A 73 3.62 -9.62 -6.13
N THR A 74 4.67 -8.88 -6.46
CA THR A 74 6.05 -9.36 -6.27
C THR A 74 6.92 -8.31 -5.59
N PHE A 75 8.08 -8.76 -5.10
CA PHE A 75 9.20 -7.89 -4.76
C PHE A 75 10.08 -7.72 -6.00
N HIS A 76 9.95 -6.57 -6.66
CA HIS A 76 10.59 -6.27 -7.94
C HIS A 76 11.95 -5.59 -7.81
N ARG A 77 12.27 -5.10 -6.59
CA ARG A 77 13.55 -4.45 -6.29
C ARG A 77 14.07 -4.92 -4.95
N ILE A 78 15.30 -5.43 -4.94
CA ILE A 78 15.94 -6.03 -3.76
C ILE A 78 17.39 -5.56 -3.71
N ILE A 79 17.80 -4.95 -2.60
CA ILE A 79 19.18 -4.54 -2.37
C ILE A 79 19.63 -5.14 -1.03
N ASP A 80 20.56 -6.10 -1.10
CA ASP A 80 21.15 -6.68 0.10
C ASP A 80 21.92 -5.62 0.89
N GLY A 81 21.74 -5.61 2.20
CA GLY A 81 22.25 -4.56 3.08
C GLY A 81 21.38 -3.30 3.12
N PHE A 82 20.20 -3.27 2.44
CA PHE A 82 19.30 -2.14 2.43
C PHE A 82 17.83 -2.50 2.63
N MET A 83 17.13 -3.02 1.57
CA MET A 83 15.68 -3.27 1.65
C MET A 83 15.19 -4.24 0.57
N ILE A 84 13.96 -4.74 0.74
CA ILE A 84 13.16 -5.37 -0.30
C ILE A 84 11.92 -4.50 -0.58
N GLN A 85 11.63 -4.20 -1.87
CA GLN A 85 10.51 -3.34 -2.30
C GLN A 85 9.57 -4.09 -3.21
N GLY A 86 8.28 -3.99 -2.93
CA GLY A 86 7.20 -4.64 -3.67
C GLY A 86 5.91 -3.83 -3.71
N GLY A 87 4.78 -4.50 -4.07
CA GLY A 87 3.46 -3.86 -4.10
C GLY A 87 3.17 -3.07 -5.38
N ASP A 88 3.95 -3.32 -6.44
CA ASP A 88 3.74 -2.78 -7.79
C ASP A 88 2.99 -3.78 -8.66
N PRO A 89 1.78 -3.48 -9.18
CA PRO A 89 1.05 -4.39 -10.07
C PRO A 89 1.74 -4.64 -11.41
N LEU A 90 2.65 -3.76 -11.85
CA LEU A 90 3.44 -3.95 -13.06
C LEU A 90 4.73 -4.73 -12.79
N GLY A 91 5.20 -4.78 -11.54
CA GLY A 91 6.42 -5.48 -11.14
C GLY A 91 7.71 -4.90 -11.73
N ASN A 92 7.74 -3.61 -12.03
CA ASN A 92 8.89 -2.92 -12.64
C ASN A 92 9.23 -1.57 -11.98
N GLY A 93 8.55 -1.23 -10.88
CA GLY A 93 8.74 0.02 -10.13
C GLY A 93 7.92 1.21 -10.62
N THR A 94 7.15 1.08 -11.69
CA THR A 94 6.43 2.21 -12.30
C THR A 94 4.92 2.20 -12.04
N GLY A 95 4.37 1.09 -11.52
CA GLY A 95 2.96 0.93 -11.23
C GLY A 95 2.58 1.32 -9.80
N GLY A 96 1.28 1.25 -9.53
CA GLY A 96 0.71 1.53 -8.21
C GLY A 96 -0.80 1.33 -8.23
N SER A 97 -1.46 1.60 -7.10
CA SER A 97 -2.92 1.68 -7.05
C SER A 97 -3.41 2.99 -7.66
N ASP A 98 -4.71 3.07 -7.98
CA ASP A 98 -5.32 4.19 -8.70
C ASP A 98 -5.24 5.53 -7.95
N LYS A 99 -5.14 5.49 -6.61
CA LYS A 99 -5.13 6.69 -5.77
C LYS A 99 -3.77 6.86 -5.11
N THR A 100 -3.24 8.09 -5.15
CA THR A 100 -2.10 8.48 -4.33
C THR A 100 -2.56 8.99 -2.97
N ILE A 101 -1.66 8.93 -1.99
CA ILE A 101 -1.90 9.38 -0.63
C ILE A 101 -0.92 10.48 -0.23
N LYS A 102 -1.31 11.28 0.76
CA LYS A 102 -0.42 12.25 1.38
C LYS A 102 0.74 11.52 2.06
N GLY A 103 1.95 11.99 1.81
CA GLY A 103 3.15 11.46 2.46
C GLY A 103 3.24 11.87 3.92
N GLU A 104 3.20 10.91 4.84
CA GLU A 104 3.22 11.14 6.28
C GLU A 104 4.65 11.09 6.81
N PHE A 105 5.43 12.15 6.55
CA PHE A 105 6.81 12.30 7.00
C PHE A 105 7.16 13.78 7.23
N LYS A 106 8.21 14.02 8.02
CA LYS A 106 8.57 15.34 8.53
C LYS A 106 8.80 16.40 7.44
N ASN A 107 9.47 16.04 6.35
CA ASN A 107 9.75 16.99 5.24
C ASN A 107 8.49 17.36 4.44
N ASN A 108 7.37 16.66 4.68
CA ASN A 108 6.03 16.97 4.14
C ASN A 108 5.10 17.61 5.19
N GLY A 109 5.66 18.06 6.31
CA GLY A 109 4.90 18.74 7.37
C GLY A 109 4.04 17.81 8.24
N VAL A 110 4.32 16.51 8.23
CA VAL A 110 3.64 15.53 9.08
C VAL A 110 4.64 14.94 10.07
N GLU A 111 4.29 14.97 11.35
CA GLU A 111 5.11 14.32 12.38
C GLU A 111 4.98 12.80 12.24
N ASN A 112 6.11 12.15 12.00
CA ASN A 112 6.23 10.69 11.98
C ASN A 112 7.63 10.35 12.50
N ASN A 113 7.67 9.72 13.66
CA ASN A 113 8.90 9.42 14.38
C ASN A 113 9.38 7.98 14.19
N ILE A 114 8.79 7.21 13.26
CA ILE A 114 9.25 5.87 12.93
C ILE A 114 10.56 5.98 12.16
N SER A 115 11.64 5.55 12.80
CA SER A 115 12.96 5.51 12.16
C SER A 115 13.10 4.27 11.25
N HIS A 116 13.81 4.44 10.13
CA HIS A 116 14.06 3.38 9.16
C HIS A 116 15.19 2.45 9.63
N THR A 117 14.97 1.82 10.78
CA THR A 117 15.85 0.75 11.29
C THR A 117 15.44 -0.60 10.71
N ARG A 118 16.27 -1.62 10.90
CA ARG A 118 15.98 -2.99 10.46
C ARG A 118 14.57 -3.43 10.90
N GLY A 119 13.79 -3.93 9.95
CA GLY A 119 12.42 -4.38 10.14
C GLY A 119 11.35 -3.32 9.94
N THR A 120 11.69 -2.05 9.76
CA THR A 120 10.68 -1.02 9.46
C THR A 120 10.06 -1.28 8.08
N ILE A 121 8.72 -1.23 8.01
CA ILE A 121 7.97 -1.15 6.75
C ILE A 121 7.62 0.30 6.47
N SER A 122 7.85 0.73 5.22
CA SER A 122 7.68 2.13 4.79
C SER A 122 7.12 2.22 3.37
N MET A 123 6.43 3.33 3.05
CA MET A 123 5.89 3.55 1.71
C MET A 123 6.96 4.05 0.74
N ALA A 124 7.03 3.39 -0.42
CA ALA A 124 7.77 3.92 -1.55
C ALA A 124 6.99 5.05 -2.23
N ARG A 125 7.70 5.98 -2.87
CA ARG A 125 7.13 7.12 -3.59
C ARG A 125 8.04 7.59 -4.72
N SER A 126 7.48 8.38 -5.64
CA SER A 126 8.27 9.13 -6.61
C SER A 126 8.88 10.40 -5.98
N GLN A 127 9.37 11.33 -6.77
CA GLN A 127 9.95 12.58 -6.25
C GLN A 127 8.91 13.47 -5.55
N ALA A 128 7.64 13.46 -5.99
CA ALA A 128 6.58 14.23 -5.35
C ALA A 128 6.23 13.64 -3.98
N ASN A 129 6.05 14.49 -2.97
CA ASN A 129 5.79 14.07 -1.60
C ASN A 129 4.51 13.25 -1.44
N ASP A 130 3.45 13.57 -2.19
CA ASP A 130 2.12 12.98 -2.12
C ASP A 130 1.88 11.99 -3.28
N SER A 131 2.92 11.23 -3.66
CA SER A 131 2.88 10.29 -4.77
C SER A 131 2.90 8.81 -4.37
N ALA A 132 2.97 8.50 -3.08
CA ALA A 132 2.84 7.13 -2.61
C ALA A 132 1.45 6.58 -2.93
N SER A 133 1.36 5.28 -3.26
CA SER A 133 0.08 4.62 -3.53
C SER A 133 0.03 3.21 -2.92
N SER A 134 0.61 2.21 -3.57
CA SER A 134 0.63 0.82 -3.09
C SER A 134 2.02 0.26 -2.82
N GLN A 135 3.07 0.79 -3.45
CA GLN A 135 4.40 0.24 -3.28
C GLN A 135 4.94 0.49 -1.86
N PHE A 136 5.52 -0.53 -1.27
CA PHE A 136 6.13 -0.49 0.05
C PHE A 136 7.49 -1.18 0.05
N PHE A 137 8.30 -0.92 1.06
CA PHE A 137 9.55 -1.63 1.27
C PHE A 137 9.75 -2.03 2.74
N ILE A 138 10.47 -3.12 2.95
CA ILE A 138 10.89 -3.58 4.27
C ILE A 138 12.40 -3.37 4.39
N VAL A 139 12.81 -2.63 5.38
CA VAL A 139 14.21 -2.30 5.66
C VAL A 139 14.93 -3.55 6.19
N GLN A 140 15.94 -4.01 5.46
CA GLN A 140 16.77 -5.12 5.88
C GLN A 140 17.90 -4.68 6.84
N SER A 141 18.51 -3.53 6.59
CA SER A 141 19.59 -2.96 7.39
C SER A 141 19.31 -1.50 7.70
N ASP A 142 19.74 -1.02 8.86
CA ASP A 142 19.46 0.35 9.32
C ASP A 142 19.75 1.40 8.25
N SER A 143 18.74 2.19 7.92
CA SER A 143 18.71 3.13 6.80
C SER A 143 18.15 4.50 7.23
N THR A 144 18.61 4.98 8.37
CA THR A 144 18.13 6.22 9.01
C THR A 144 18.28 7.47 8.15
N PHE A 145 19.03 7.41 7.04
CA PHE A 145 19.09 8.49 6.05
C PHE A 145 17.75 8.73 5.32
N LEU A 146 16.79 7.79 5.43
CA LEU A 146 15.43 7.91 4.92
C LEU A 146 14.49 8.67 5.89
N ASP A 147 14.90 8.84 7.15
CA ASP A 147 14.06 9.46 8.18
C ASP A 147 13.66 10.88 7.78
N GLY A 148 12.39 11.19 8.00
CA GLY A 148 11.80 12.46 7.61
C GLY A 148 11.51 12.63 6.12
N SER A 149 11.87 11.67 5.25
CA SER A 149 11.64 11.73 3.80
C SER A 149 10.73 10.63 3.26
N TYR A 150 10.47 9.60 4.07
CA TYR A 150 9.56 8.49 3.75
C TYR A 150 8.65 8.20 4.94
N ALA A 151 7.45 7.66 4.65
CA ALA A 151 6.45 7.32 5.64
C ALA A 151 6.68 5.90 6.17
N GLY A 152 7.48 5.75 7.25
CA GLY A 152 7.46 4.52 8.03
C GLY A 152 6.08 4.33 8.65
N PHE A 153 5.53 3.10 8.58
CA PHE A 153 4.17 2.86 9.06
C PHE A 153 4.00 1.56 9.87
N GLY A 154 5.10 0.93 10.26
CA GLY A 154 5.09 -0.26 11.11
C GLY A 154 6.43 -0.97 11.16
N HIS A 155 6.44 -2.14 11.79
CA HIS A 155 7.62 -2.96 11.98
C HIS A 155 7.32 -4.45 11.79
N VAL A 156 8.32 -5.19 11.33
CA VAL A 156 8.34 -6.66 11.35
C VAL A 156 8.49 -7.13 12.78
N THR A 157 7.55 -7.93 13.26
CA THR A 157 7.58 -8.54 14.59
C THR A 157 8.16 -9.95 14.55
N SER A 158 8.13 -10.62 13.38
CA SER A 158 8.72 -11.95 13.15
C SER A 158 8.93 -12.17 11.67
N GLY A 159 9.98 -12.90 11.27
CA GLY A 159 10.24 -13.26 9.88
C GLY A 159 11.31 -12.39 9.21
N MET A 160 12.15 -11.65 9.95
CA MET A 160 13.28 -10.93 9.35
C MET A 160 14.32 -11.85 8.72
N GLU A 161 14.43 -13.09 9.18
CA GLU A 161 15.24 -14.13 8.53
C GLU A 161 14.75 -14.47 7.12
N ILE A 162 13.45 -14.28 6.84
CA ILE A 162 12.86 -14.43 5.51
C ILE A 162 13.32 -13.29 4.61
N VAL A 163 13.31 -12.03 5.11
CA VAL A 163 13.84 -10.87 4.38
C VAL A 163 15.31 -11.09 4.02
N ASP A 164 16.13 -11.54 4.98
CA ASP A 164 17.54 -11.84 4.74
C ASP A 164 17.73 -12.94 3.69
N LYS A 165 16.89 -13.99 3.77
CA LYS A 165 16.94 -15.10 2.81
C LYS A 165 16.57 -14.62 1.41
N ILE A 166 15.54 -13.78 1.28
CA ILE A 166 15.15 -13.19 0.00
C ILE A 166 16.29 -12.37 -0.59
N CYS A 167 16.93 -11.50 0.20
CA CYS A 167 18.06 -10.70 -0.27
C CYS A 167 19.24 -11.57 -0.75
N LYS A 168 19.52 -12.64 -0.02
CA LYS A 168 20.61 -13.55 -0.35
C LYS A 168 20.36 -14.43 -1.59
N ASP A 169 19.11 -14.92 -1.72
CA ASP A 169 18.77 -15.92 -2.76
C ASP A 169 18.41 -15.28 -4.10
N THR A 170 17.95 -14.02 -4.09
CA THR A 170 17.47 -13.35 -5.29
C THR A 170 18.63 -12.69 -6.05
N LYS A 171 18.81 -13.10 -7.31
CA LYS A 171 19.76 -12.44 -8.21
C LYS A 171 19.18 -11.15 -8.75
N THR A 172 19.92 -10.07 -8.65
CA THR A 172 19.59 -8.76 -9.23
C THR A 172 20.34 -8.53 -10.53
N GLU A 173 19.77 -7.70 -11.42
CA GLU A 173 20.33 -7.39 -12.73
C GLU A 173 21.34 -6.23 -12.68
N ASP A 174 21.17 -5.35 -11.69
CA ASP A 174 21.94 -4.11 -11.55
C ASP A 174 22.17 -3.73 -10.09
N ASP A 175 23.01 -2.71 -9.87
CA ASP A 175 23.30 -2.17 -8.54
C ASP A 175 22.07 -1.44 -7.92
N ASN A 176 21.05 -1.12 -8.71
CA ASN A 176 19.79 -0.57 -8.23
C ASN A 176 18.86 -1.65 -7.65
N GLY A 177 19.23 -2.91 -7.79
CA GLY A 177 18.51 -4.05 -7.23
C GLY A 177 17.31 -4.50 -8.06
N THR A 178 17.27 -4.20 -9.34
CA THR A 178 16.23 -4.67 -10.26
C THR A 178 16.24 -6.20 -10.31
N VAL A 179 15.06 -6.81 -10.20
CA VAL A 179 14.89 -8.28 -10.27
C VAL A 179 14.12 -8.62 -11.53
N GLU A 180 14.67 -9.55 -12.36
CA GLU A 180 13.94 -10.11 -13.50
C GLU A 180 12.61 -10.71 -13.06
N LYS A 181 11.56 -10.49 -13.87
CA LYS A 181 10.18 -10.82 -13.50
C LYS A 181 9.98 -12.28 -13.07
N GLU A 182 10.64 -13.20 -13.73
CA GLU A 182 10.58 -14.63 -13.43
C GLU A 182 11.26 -15.01 -12.09
N ASN A 183 12.14 -14.15 -11.59
CA ASN A 183 12.91 -14.36 -10.36
C ASN A 183 12.36 -13.56 -9.16
N GLN A 184 11.31 -12.76 -9.36
CA GLN A 184 10.73 -11.94 -8.31
C GLN A 184 10.01 -12.79 -7.26
N PRO A 185 10.35 -12.68 -5.96
CA PRO A 185 9.59 -13.33 -4.89
C PRO A 185 8.13 -12.90 -4.91
N VAL A 186 7.21 -13.87 -4.83
CA VAL A 186 5.75 -13.63 -4.98
C VAL A 186 5.10 -13.49 -3.62
N ILE A 187 4.31 -12.45 -3.45
CA ILE A 187 3.38 -12.26 -2.33
C ILE A 187 2.14 -13.12 -2.60
N GLU A 188 2.02 -14.27 -1.94
CA GLU A 188 0.81 -15.09 -2.10
C GLU A 188 -0.42 -14.40 -1.52
N SER A 189 -0.26 -13.75 -0.39
CA SER A 189 -1.32 -12.95 0.23
C SER A 189 -0.77 -12.04 1.32
N ILE A 190 -1.49 -10.94 1.59
CA ILE A 190 -1.35 -10.17 2.83
C ILE A 190 -2.68 -10.26 3.57
N LYS A 191 -2.63 -10.42 4.91
CA LYS A 191 -3.82 -10.54 5.75
C LYS A 191 -3.70 -9.69 6.99
N ILE A 192 -4.80 -9.01 7.35
CA ILE A 192 -4.91 -8.37 8.66
C ILE A 192 -5.28 -9.47 9.68
N THR A 193 -4.57 -9.48 10.80
CA THR A 193 -4.77 -10.46 11.87
C THR A 193 -5.17 -9.77 13.18
N LYS A 194 -5.66 -10.57 14.13
CA LYS A 194 -6.09 -10.05 15.44
C LYS A 194 -4.96 -9.99 16.42
#